data_8ec53de7e743a6128230ff3f203580db
#
_entry.id   8ec53de7e743a6128230ff3f203580db
#
_cell.length_a   1.000
_cell.length_b   1.000
_cell.length_c   1.000
_cell.angle_alpha   90.00
_cell.angle_beta   90.00
_cell.angle_gamma   90.00
#
_symmetry.space_group_name_H-M   'P 1'
#
loop_
_entity.id
_entity.type
_entity.pdbx_description
1 polymer ?
#
loop_
_entity_poly.entity_id
_entity_poly.type
_entity_poly.pdbx_seq_one_letter_code
_entity_poly.pdbx_strand_id
1 'polypeptide(L)'
;MPGHDSKLNFWYDCWSDLGPLRNLIQGPLPSKTEILKIRYVCFTSGWDWSTIPFELPLEIKASVQAVPIPFFVRSGDKLAWKFFPKEDFDARSAYLLASDYQDTNTFDGTWIWKICTLPKIQMFMWKFLHQAIGVKECMVARGMQLNGSCPMCNAANESIIHALRDCNVVKPTWHLLGVHSSNTNFFSQGITDWLNTNAKSKWLASSNHPPWNVLFPFSIWLIWHQRNQMVFKGKGANPHLAKNIFMQATEYALCINRPNRNQTRMIR
;
A
#
# COMPACT_ATOMS: atom_id res chain seq x y z
N MET A 1 6.20 -4.99 27.72
CA MET A 1 7.21 -5.47 28.68
C MET A 1 6.84 -5.02 30.08
N PRO A 2 6.83 -5.91 31.05
CA PRO A 2 6.51 -5.57 32.43
C PRO A 2 7.64 -4.75 33.08
N GLY A 3 7.25 -3.73 33.86
CA GLY A 3 8.16 -2.92 34.64
C GLY A 3 8.36 -3.49 36.06
N HIS A 4 9.17 -2.82 36.86
CA HIS A 4 9.47 -3.25 38.24
C HIS A 4 8.22 -3.40 39.15
N ASP A 5 7.23 -2.51 39.00
CA ASP A 5 5.96 -2.55 39.75
C ASP A 5 4.80 -2.76 38.77
N SER A 6 4.90 -3.82 37.96
CA SER A 6 3.95 -4.10 36.89
C SER A 6 2.53 -4.28 37.41
N LYS A 7 1.61 -3.55 36.81
CA LYS A 7 0.16 -3.66 37.02
C LYS A 7 -0.52 -4.63 36.07
N LEU A 8 0.21 -5.20 35.12
CA LEU A 8 -0.32 -6.14 34.15
C LEU A 8 -0.88 -7.38 34.84
N ASN A 9 -1.99 -7.87 34.31
CA ASN A 9 -2.58 -9.13 34.74
C ASN A 9 -1.73 -10.31 34.25
N PHE A 10 -1.38 -11.21 35.15
CA PHE A 10 -0.52 -12.35 34.86
C PHE A 10 -1.11 -13.27 33.79
N TRP A 11 -2.44 -13.43 33.74
CA TRP A 11 -3.12 -14.37 32.86
C TRP A 11 -3.61 -13.76 31.55
N TYR A 12 -4.16 -12.55 31.60
CA TYR A 12 -4.94 -12.00 30.51
C TYR A 12 -4.17 -11.01 29.63
N ASP A 13 -3.11 -10.38 30.15
CA ASP A 13 -2.32 -9.42 29.40
C ASP A 13 -1.22 -10.10 28.57
N CYS A 14 -0.89 -9.50 27.40
CA CYS A 14 0.19 -9.94 26.52
C CYS A 14 1.52 -9.37 27.03
N TRP A 15 2.24 -10.09 27.88
CA TRP A 15 3.52 -9.65 28.43
C TRP A 15 4.66 -10.65 28.23
N SER A 16 4.35 -11.83 27.71
CA SER A 16 5.30 -12.87 27.31
C SER A 16 5.19 -13.19 25.83
N ASP A 17 6.15 -13.91 25.27
CA ASP A 17 6.14 -14.36 23.88
C ASP A 17 5.02 -15.32 23.55
N LEU A 18 4.47 -15.96 24.57
CA LEU A 18 3.35 -16.90 24.44
C LEU A 18 1.98 -16.21 24.29
N GLY A 19 1.93 -14.85 24.40
CA GLY A 19 0.69 -14.10 24.49
C GLY A 19 0.00 -14.26 25.86
N PRO A 20 -1.34 -14.10 25.95
CA PRO A 20 -2.06 -14.27 27.19
C PRO A 20 -1.95 -15.70 27.69
N LEU A 21 -1.36 -15.90 28.86
CA LEU A 21 -1.17 -17.25 29.44
C LEU A 21 -2.49 -17.98 29.69
N ARG A 22 -3.60 -17.23 29.83
CA ARG A 22 -4.95 -17.79 29.97
C ARG A 22 -5.32 -18.71 28.82
N ASN A 23 -4.86 -18.46 27.63
CA ASN A 23 -5.17 -19.24 26.43
C ASN A 23 -4.47 -20.62 26.44
N LEU A 24 -3.45 -20.78 27.29
CA LEU A 24 -2.67 -22.03 27.38
C LEU A 24 -3.14 -22.92 28.54
N ILE A 25 -4.03 -22.42 29.39
CA ILE A 25 -4.50 -23.14 30.58
C ILE A 25 -5.94 -23.63 30.34
N GLN A 26 -6.15 -24.92 30.51
CA GLN A 26 -7.47 -25.52 30.41
C GLN A 26 -8.22 -25.47 31.76
N GLY A 27 -9.52 -25.27 31.70
CA GLY A 27 -10.38 -25.20 32.88
C GLY A 27 -10.50 -23.80 33.51
N PRO A 28 -11.33 -23.64 34.54
CA PRO A 28 -11.56 -22.36 35.21
C PRO A 28 -10.37 -21.99 36.12
N LEU A 29 -9.99 -20.71 36.14
CA LEU A 29 -9.05 -20.21 37.14
C LEU A 29 -9.79 -19.97 38.46
N PRO A 30 -9.17 -20.25 39.63
CA PRO A 30 -9.71 -19.84 40.91
C PRO A 30 -9.86 -18.32 40.99
N SER A 31 -10.99 -17.84 41.55
CA SER A 31 -11.36 -16.41 41.52
C SER A 31 -10.28 -15.44 42.04
N LYS A 32 -9.46 -15.87 43.01
CA LYS A 32 -8.35 -15.06 43.52
C LYS A 32 -7.16 -15.00 42.57
N THR A 33 -6.98 -15.99 41.70
CA THR A 33 -5.87 -16.03 40.73
C THR A 33 -6.20 -15.31 39.43
N GLU A 34 -7.46 -15.10 39.08
CA GLU A 34 -7.87 -14.34 37.88
C GLU A 34 -7.37 -12.88 37.89
N ILE A 35 -7.30 -12.26 39.05
CA ILE A 35 -6.85 -10.87 39.23
C ILE A 35 -5.35 -10.75 39.55
N LEU A 36 -4.62 -11.86 39.46
CA LEU A 36 -3.19 -11.91 39.80
C LEU A 36 -2.38 -10.97 38.90
N LYS A 37 -1.54 -10.12 39.53
CA LYS A 37 -0.66 -9.22 38.77
C LYS A 37 0.77 -9.72 38.82
N ILE A 38 1.57 -9.41 37.80
CA ILE A 38 2.96 -9.84 37.65
C ILE A 38 3.77 -9.49 38.89
N ARG A 39 3.61 -8.28 39.46
CA ARG A 39 4.32 -7.82 40.66
C ARG A 39 4.12 -8.68 41.93
N TYR A 40 3.09 -9.53 41.95
CA TYR A 40 2.85 -10.43 43.10
C TYR A 40 3.45 -11.82 42.90
N VAL A 41 3.96 -12.10 41.72
CA VAL A 41 4.55 -13.40 41.35
C VAL A 41 6.05 -13.27 41.07
N CYS A 42 6.53 -12.05 40.73
CA CYS A 42 7.91 -11.81 40.36
C CYS A 42 8.61 -10.89 41.35
N PHE A 43 9.70 -11.37 41.92
CA PHE A 43 10.51 -10.70 42.90
C PHE A 43 11.98 -10.62 42.46
N THR A 44 12.80 -9.85 43.18
CA THR A 44 14.25 -9.76 42.93
C THR A 44 14.97 -11.12 43.10
N SER A 45 14.38 -12.04 43.85
CA SER A 45 14.87 -13.42 44.03
C SER A 45 14.42 -14.39 42.95
N GLY A 46 13.54 -13.95 42.06
CA GLY A 46 12.96 -14.79 40.99
C GLY A 46 11.44 -14.87 41.06
N TRP A 47 10.88 -15.87 40.39
CA TRP A 47 9.45 -16.08 40.30
C TRP A 47 8.94 -16.95 41.47
N ASP A 48 7.94 -16.47 42.19
CA ASP A 48 7.27 -17.21 43.25
C ASP A 48 6.00 -17.88 42.69
N TRP A 49 6.10 -19.18 42.48
CA TRP A 49 5.00 -20.01 41.98
C TRP A 49 4.00 -20.43 43.04
N SER A 50 4.28 -20.20 44.34
CA SER A 50 3.41 -20.60 45.44
C SER A 50 2.07 -19.86 45.44
N THR A 51 2.00 -18.70 44.79
CA THR A 51 0.77 -17.92 44.60
C THR A 51 -0.21 -18.55 43.62
N ILE A 52 0.25 -19.52 42.81
CA ILE A 52 -0.57 -20.24 41.80
C ILE A 52 -0.94 -21.61 42.42
N PRO A 53 -2.24 -21.89 42.63
CA PRO A 53 -2.68 -23.07 43.36
C PRO A 53 -2.68 -24.40 42.53
N PHE A 54 -2.05 -24.38 41.35
CA PHE A 54 -1.84 -25.54 40.48
C PHE A 54 -0.47 -25.47 39.81
N GLU A 55 -0.01 -26.60 39.33
CA GLU A 55 1.30 -26.67 38.69
C GLU A 55 1.23 -26.25 37.23
N LEU A 56 2.09 -25.29 36.87
CA LEU A 56 2.26 -24.84 35.49
C LEU A 56 3.19 -25.80 34.73
N PRO A 57 2.91 -26.11 33.45
CA PRO A 57 3.84 -26.81 32.56
C PRO A 57 5.24 -26.17 32.57
N LEU A 58 6.28 -27.00 32.51
CA LEU A 58 7.66 -26.55 32.55
C LEU A 58 7.98 -25.58 31.41
N GLU A 59 7.41 -25.78 30.23
CA GLU A 59 7.58 -24.91 29.06
C GLU A 59 7.04 -23.49 29.31
N ILE A 60 5.89 -23.38 29.98
CA ILE A 60 5.32 -22.09 30.36
C ILE A 60 6.18 -21.43 31.41
N LYS A 61 6.63 -22.16 32.45
CA LYS A 61 7.55 -21.63 33.48
C LYS A 61 8.83 -21.12 32.86
N ALA A 62 9.44 -21.87 31.94
CA ALA A 62 10.67 -21.47 31.25
C ALA A 62 10.49 -20.19 30.42
N SER A 63 9.39 -20.10 29.66
CA SER A 63 9.09 -18.92 28.85
C SER A 63 8.84 -17.68 29.72
N VAL A 64 8.10 -17.84 30.82
CA VAL A 64 7.85 -16.77 31.78
C VAL A 64 9.15 -16.28 32.43
N GLN A 65 10.04 -17.19 32.81
CA GLN A 65 11.33 -16.87 33.40
C GLN A 65 12.30 -16.17 32.45
N ALA A 66 12.13 -16.39 31.14
CA ALA A 66 12.93 -15.74 30.10
C ALA A 66 12.58 -14.24 29.90
N VAL A 67 11.43 -13.79 30.40
CA VAL A 67 11.03 -12.37 30.25
C VAL A 67 11.89 -11.49 31.17
N PRO A 68 12.68 -10.53 30.60
CA PRO A 68 13.50 -9.65 31.41
C PRO A 68 12.65 -8.63 32.19
N ILE A 69 12.74 -8.61 33.47
CA ILE A 69 12.09 -7.61 34.34
C ILE A 69 13.16 -6.71 34.98
N PRO A 70 13.10 -5.38 34.76
CA PRO A 70 14.10 -4.46 35.26
C PRO A 70 13.90 -4.16 36.75
N PHE A 71 14.45 -4.98 37.65
CA PHE A 71 14.32 -4.79 39.12
C PHE A 71 15.07 -3.61 39.67
N PHE A 72 16.17 -3.20 39.06
CA PHE A 72 17.04 -2.14 39.54
C PHE A 72 16.67 -0.74 39.06
N VAL A 73 15.76 -0.65 38.08
CA VAL A 73 15.28 0.62 37.54
C VAL A 73 13.79 0.71 37.78
N ARG A 74 13.34 1.72 38.52
CA ARG A 74 11.90 2.00 38.67
C ARG A 74 11.30 2.45 37.32
N SER A 75 10.98 1.51 36.49
CA SER A 75 10.29 1.74 35.22
C SER A 75 8.87 1.18 35.28
N GLY A 76 7.91 1.92 34.76
CA GLY A 76 6.56 1.41 34.54
C GLY A 76 6.50 0.40 33.38
N ASP A 77 5.34 -0.21 33.22
CA ASP A 77 5.09 -1.10 32.09
C ASP A 77 5.30 -0.34 30.77
N LYS A 78 5.98 -0.97 29.79
CA LYS A 78 6.24 -0.40 28.47
C LYS A 78 5.59 -1.22 27.40
N LEU A 79 4.96 -0.54 26.43
CA LEU A 79 4.56 -1.17 25.19
C LEU A 79 5.82 -1.52 24.38
N ALA A 80 5.94 -2.77 23.98
CA ALA A 80 6.99 -3.25 23.09
C ALA A 80 6.39 -3.80 21.80
N TRP A 81 7.02 -3.51 20.66
CA TRP A 81 6.59 -4.01 19.38
C TRP A 81 7.33 -5.32 19.06
N LYS A 82 6.62 -6.45 19.13
CA LYS A 82 7.17 -7.81 19.00
C LYS A 82 7.89 -8.06 17.66
N PHE A 83 7.50 -7.36 16.60
CA PHE A 83 7.94 -7.62 15.22
C PHE A 83 9.16 -6.79 14.79
N PHE A 84 9.81 -6.09 15.72
CA PHE A 84 11.00 -5.31 15.41
C PHE A 84 12.10 -5.54 16.47
N PRO A 85 13.37 -5.75 16.06
CA PRO A 85 14.46 -6.14 16.99
C PRO A 85 14.76 -5.14 18.11
N LYS A 86 14.38 -3.87 17.91
CA LYS A 86 14.56 -2.80 18.92
C LYS A 86 13.32 -2.56 19.78
N GLU A 87 12.29 -3.41 19.62
CA GLU A 87 11.01 -3.30 20.34
C GLU A 87 10.24 -1.98 20.14
N ASP A 88 10.76 -1.09 19.28
CA ASP A 88 10.07 0.13 18.88
C ASP A 88 9.02 -0.16 17.80
N PHE A 89 7.93 0.60 17.81
CA PHE A 89 6.89 0.48 16.80
C PHE A 89 7.43 0.82 15.41
N ASP A 90 7.21 -0.08 14.46
CA ASP A 90 7.50 0.11 13.05
C ASP A 90 6.23 -0.03 12.20
N ALA A 91 5.88 1.03 11.49
CA ALA A 91 4.68 1.08 10.66
C ALA A 91 4.67 0.04 9.52
N ARG A 92 5.84 -0.35 9.00
CA ARG A 92 5.95 -1.37 7.95
C ARG A 92 5.58 -2.74 8.47
N SER A 93 6.15 -3.16 9.61
CA SER A 93 5.84 -4.45 10.22
C SER A 93 4.40 -4.50 10.74
N ALA A 94 3.86 -3.37 11.23
CA ALA A 94 2.46 -3.25 11.60
C ALA A 94 1.52 -3.44 10.39
N TYR A 95 1.84 -2.82 9.26
CA TYR A 95 1.08 -2.98 8.02
C TYR A 95 1.11 -4.44 7.52
N LEU A 96 2.29 -5.07 7.53
CA LEU A 96 2.45 -6.46 7.11
C LEU A 96 1.60 -7.39 8.00
N LEU A 97 1.60 -7.17 9.30
CA LEU A 97 0.78 -7.93 10.25
C LEU A 97 -0.73 -7.70 10.01
N ALA A 98 -1.14 -6.45 9.83
CA ALA A 98 -2.55 -6.09 9.65
C ALA A 98 -3.11 -6.55 8.30
N SER A 99 -2.27 -6.67 7.27
CA SER A 99 -2.67 -7.13 5.94
C SER A 99 -2.77 -8.65 5.83
N ASP A 100 -2.50 -9.40 6.90
CA ASP A 100 -2.46 -10.88 6.91
C ASP A 100 -1.66 -11.42 5.72
N TYR A 101 -0.51 -10.78 5.47
CA TYR A 101 0.27 -10.93 4.25
C TYR A 101 0.91 -12.33 4.20
N GLN A 102 0.13 -13.28 3.73
CA GLN A 102 0.69 -14.50 3.17
C GLN A 102 1.31 -14.13 1.81
N ASP A 103 2.61 -14.17 1.76
CA ASP A 103 3.48 -13.80 0.63
C ASP A 103 3.34 -14.78 -0.56
N THR A 104 2.11 -14.97 -1.06
CA THR A 104 1.83 -15.88 -2.17
C THR A 104 1.67 -15.17 -3.52
N ASN A 105 1.70 -13.83 -3.55
CA ASN A 105 1.72 -13.07 -4.80
C ASN A 105 2.60 -11.84 -4.64
N THR A 106 3.89 -11.99 -4.90
CA THR A 106 4.78 -10.85 -5.15
C THR A 106 4.31 -10.16 -6.43
N PHE A 107 3.33 -9.28 -6.28
CA PHE A 107 2.95 -8.37 -7.35
C PHE A 107 4.17 -7.48 -7.64
N ASP A 108 4.90 -7.81 -8.69
CA ASP A 108 6.07 -7.03 -9.11
C ASP A 108 5.63 -5.71 -9.77
N GLY A 109 5.27 -4.73 -8.95
CA GLY A 109 5.03 -3.35 -9.36
C GLY A 109 6.28 -2.47 -9.34
N THR A 110 7.46 -3.03 -9.01
CA THR A 110 8.73 -2.28 -8.87
C THR A 110 9.17 -1.61 -10.17
N TRP A 111 8.80 -2.18 -11.32
CA TRP A 111 9.07 -1.63 -12.63
C TRP A 111 8.48 -0.22 -12.85
N ILE A 112 7.39 0.14 -12.15
CA ILE A 112 6.76 1.47 -12.25
C ILE A 112 7.73 2.57 -11.87
N TRP A 113 8.56 2.34 -10.84
CA TRP A 113 9.52 3.32 -10.36
C TRP A 113 10.71 3.51 -11.30
N LYS A 114 10.84 2.64 -12.32
CA LYS A 114 11.88 2.72 -13.35
C LYS A 114 11.39 3.36 -14.65
N ILE A 115 10.10 3.67 -14.76
CA ILE A 115 9.53 4.33 -15.95
C ILE A 115 10.00 5.79 -16.01
N CYS A 116 10.35 6.22 -17.21
CA CYS A 116 10.73 7.60 -17.49
C CYS A 116 9.49 8.50 -17.55
N THR A 117 9.04 8.97 -16.40
CA THR A 117 7.89 9.89 -16.26
C THR A 117 7.97 10.68 -14.95
N LEU A 118 7.04 11.59 -14.71
CA LEU A 118 6.98 12.37 -13.48
C LEU A 118 6.64 11.50 -12.25
N PRO A 119 7.23 11.75 -11.07
CA PRO A 119 6.95 10.98 -9.84
C PRO A 119 5.46 10.90 -9.49
N LYS A 120 4.69 11.98 -9.73
CA LYS A 120 3.23 11.96 -9.52
C LYS A 120 2.50 10.98 -10.43
N ILE A 121 3.01 10.75 -11.65
CA ILE A 121 2.44 9.80 -12.62
C ILE A 121 2.84 8.37 -12.22
N GLN A 122 4.08 8.14 -11.78
CA GLN A 122 4.50 6.85 -11.22
C GLN A 122 3.61 6.45 -10.04
N MET A 123 3.37 7.37 -9.09
CA MET A 123 2.49 7.13 -7.95
C MET A 123 1.04 6.84 -8.40
N PHE A 124 0.54 7.54 -9.41
CA PHE A 124 -0.78 7.26 -9.98
C PHE A 124 -0.86 5.87 -10.60
N MET A 125 0.15 5.48 -11.39
CA MET A 125 0.23 4.15 -12.00
C MET A 125 0.31 3.05 -10.93
N TRP A 126 1.04 3.29 -9.86
CA TRP A 126 1.10 2.37 -8.72
C TRP A 126 -0.29 2.20 -8.07
N LYS A 127 -0.98 3.31 -7.75
CA LYS A 127 -2.36 3.27 -7.22
C LYS A 127 -3.34 2.60 -8.18
N PHE A 128 -3.17 2.80 -9.47
CA PHE A 128 -3.96 2.16 -10.52
C PHE A 128 -3.84 0.62 -10.45
N LEU A 129 -2.63 0.09 -10.39
CA LEU A 129 -2.38 -1.36 -10.29
C LEU A 129 -2.92 -1.96 -8.99
N HIS A 130 -2.87 -1.22 -7.90
CA HIS A 130 -3.42 -1.64 -6.61
C HIS A 130 -4.92 -1.36 -6.46
N GLN A 131 -5.63 -1.05 -7.55
CA GLN A 131 -7.06 -0.72 -7.54
C GLN A 131 -7.41 0.37 -6.50
N ALA A 132 -6.49 1.31 -6.28
CA ALA A 132 -6.58 2.34 -5.26
C ALA A 132 -6.94 3.72 -5.82
N ILE A 133 -7.40 3.79 -7.07
CA ILE A 133 -7.94 5.02 -7.66
C ILE A 133 -9.45 5.11 -7.44
N GLY A 134 -9.97 6.35 -7.38
CA GLY A 134 -11.37 6.61 -7.01
C GLY A 134 -12.35 6.47 -8.17
N VAL A 135 -12.36 5.33 -8.89
CA VAL A 135 -13.45 4.95 -9.78
C VAL A 135 -14.60 4.36 -8.97
N LYS A 136 -15.81 4.41 -9.49
CA LYS A 136 -17.01 3.98 -8.76
C LYS A 136 -16.96 2.52 -8.34
N GLU A 137 -16.45 1.62 -9.20
CA GLU A 137 -16.24 0.21 -8.86
C GLU A 137 -15.38 0.04 -7.60
N CYS A 138 -14.23 0.74 -7.52
CA CYS A 138 -13.36 0.68 -6.35
C CYS A 138 -13.97 1.30 -5.09
N MET A 139 -14.82 2.33 -5.25
CA MET A 139 -15.52 2.95 -4.12
C MET A 139 -16.63 2.03 -3.59
N VAL A 140 -17.40 1.39 -4.48
CA VAL A 140 -18.44 0.41 -4.11
C VAL A 140 -17.80 -0.80 -3.41
N ALA A 141 -16.69 -1.30 -3.91
CA ALA A 141 -15.94 -2.39 -3.26
C ALA A 141 -15.45 -2.03 -1.83
N ARG A 142 -15.33 -0.73 -1.52
CA ARG A 142 -15.01 -0.21 -0.17
C ARG A 142 -16.25 0.10 0.67
N GLY A 143 -17.44 -0.35 0.24
CA GLY A 143 -18.70 -0.19 0.98
C GLY A 143 -19.45 1.11 0.73
N MET A 144 -19.03 1.96 -0.23
CA MET A 144 -19.78 3.18 -0.55
C MET A 144 -21.04 2.84 -1.35
N GLN A 145 -22.16 3.39 -0.95
CA GLN A 145 -23.44 3.26 -1.66
C GLN A 145 -23.50 4.27 -2.80
N LEU A 146 -23.07 3.89 -3.99
CA LEU A 146 -23.00 4.74 -5.18
C LEU A 146 -23.63 4.03 -6.38
N ASN A 147 -24.20 4.81 -7.28
CA ASN A 147 -24.54 4.34 -8.62
C ASN A 147 -23.22 4.04 -9.37
N GLY A 148 -23.04 2.80 -9.84
CA GLY A 148 -21.84 2.34 -10.54
C GLY A 148 -21.62 2.93 -11.93
N SER A 149 -22.61 3.64 -12.52
CA SER A 149 -22.51 4.15 -13.90
C SER A 149 -21.36 5.13 -14.08
N CYS A 150 -20.64 5.02 -15.20
CA CYS A 150 -19.55 5.91 -15.55
C CYS A 150 -20.02 7.37 -15.66
N PRO A 151 -19.42 8.31 -14.94
CA PRO A 151 -19.84 9.72 -14.94
C PRO A 151 -19.52 10.44 -16.27
N MET A 152 -18.69 9.85 -17.14
CA MET A 152 -18.34 10.44 -18.42
C MET A 152 -19.30 10.05 -19.52
N CYS A 153 -19.69 8.78 -19.62
CA CYS A 153 -20.53 8.28 -20.72
C CYS A 153 -21.94 7.84 -20.29
N ASN A 154 -22.19 7.60 -19.02
CA ASN A 154 -23.43 7.08 -18.42
C ASN A 154 -23.95 5.75 -19.03
N ALA A 155 -23.15 5.10 -19.91
CA ALA A 155 -23.57 3.93 -20.68
C ALA A 155 -23.08 2.59 -20.12
N ALA A 156 -22.10 2.60 -19.20
CA ALA A 156 -21.51 1.40 -18.62
C ALA A 156 -21.06 1.67 -17.17
N ASN A 157 -20.79 0.60 -16.43
CA ASN A 157 -20.20 0.71 -15.09
C ASN A 157 -18.76 1.26 -15.17
N GLU A 158 -18.41 2.09 -14.21
CA GLU A 158 -17.08 2.69 -14.16
C GLU A 158 -16.08 1.77 -13.47
N SER A 159 -15.48 0.85 -14.22
CA SER A 159 -14.26 0.16 -13.84
C SER A 159 -13.02 1.03 -14.15
N ILE A 160 -11.87 0.64 -13.62
CA ILE A 160 -10.60 1.34 -13.89
C ILE A 160 -10.31 1.35 -15.40
N ILE A 161 -10.42 0.17 -16.04
CA ILE A 161 -10.10 0.04 -17.46
C ILE A 161 -11.12 0.77 -18.33
N HIS A 162 -12.40 0.77 -17.92
CA HIS A 162 -13.40 1.55 -18.60
C HIS A 162 -13.08 3.05 -18.57
N ALA A 163 -12.80 3.59 -17.39
CA ALA A 163 -12.55 5.02 -17.21
C ALA A 163 -11.32 5.53 -17.97
N LEU A 164 -10.31 4.69 -18.17
CA LEU A 164 -9.03 5.10 -18.76
C LEU A 164 -8.82 4.63 -20.19
N ARG A 165 -9.56 3.61 -20.67
CA ARG A 165 -9.38 3.02 -22.01
C ARG A 165 -10.69 2.88 -22.79
N ASP A 166 -11.69 2.22 -22.20
CA ASP A 166 -12.82 1.67 -22.96
C ASP A 166 -14.04 2.61 -23.04
N CYS A 167 -14.05 3.69 -22.26
CA CYS A 167 -15.13 4.68 -22.27
C CYS A 167 -15.25 5.35 -23.64
N ASN A 168 -16.48 5.46 -24.16
CA ASN A 168 -16.75 6.08 -25.47
C ASN A 168 -16.29 7.55 -25.54
N VAL A 169 -16.19 8.25 -24.40
CA VAL A 169 -15.64 9.61 -24.34
C VAL A 169 -14.11 9.61 -24.41
N VAL A 170 -13.46 8.50 -24.01
CA VAL A 170 -11.99 8.36 -23.96
C VAL A 170 -11.42 7.76 -25.25
N LYS A 171 -12.10 6.80 -25.85
CA LYS A 171 -11.64 6.12 -27.09
C LYS A 171 -11.17 7.07 -28.19
N PRO A 172 -11.88 8.17 -28.51
CA PRO A 172 -11.41 9.12 -29.51
C PRO A 172 -10.05 9.72 -29.20
N THR A 173 -9.76 9.95 -27.91
CA THR A 173 -8.44 10.45 -27.49
C THR A 173 -7.34 9.45 -27.84
N TRP A 174 -7.54 8.14 -27.59
CA TRP A 174 -6.57 7.12 -27.97
C TRP A 174 -6.33 7.04 -29.47
N HIS A 175 -7.40 7.17 -30.28
CA HIS A 175 -7.26 7.22 -31.75
C HIS A 175 -6.44 8.42 -32.20
N LEU A 176 -6.68 9.60 -31.63
CA LEU A 176 -5.90 10.82 -31.92
C LEU A 176 -4.44 10.70 -31.49
N LEU A 177 -4.13 9.87 -30.49
CA LEU A 177 -2.78 9.57 -30.04
C LEU A 177 -2.08 8.48 -30.87
N GLY A 178 -2.73 7.98 -31.94
CA GLY A 178 -2.16 7.01 -32.86
C GLY A 178 -2.49 5.54 -32.56
N VAL A 179 -3.38 5.26 -31.61
CA VAL A 179 -3.90 3.91 -31.40
C VAL A 179 -5.03 3.65 -32.39
N HIS A 180 -4.74 2.86 -33.43
CA HIS A 180 -5.77 2.50 -34.42
C HIS A 180 -6.81 1.54 -33.86
N SER A 181 -8.06 1.67 -34.30
CA SER A 181 -9.18 0.78 -33.91
C SER A 181 -8.92 -0.69 -34.27
N SER A 182 -8.10 -0.95 -35.30
CA SER A 182 -7.63 -2.28 -35.68
C SER A 182 -6.58 -2.89 -34.70
N ASN A 183 -6.05 -2.11 -33.76
CA ASN A 183 -5.19 -2.64 -32.71
C ASN A 183 -6.03 -3.30 -31.61
N THR A 184 -6.58 -4.46 -31.94
CA THR A 184 -7.43 -5.25 -31.02
C THR A 184 -6.69 -5.58 -29.74
N ASN A 185 -5.37 -5.78 -29.80
CA ASN A 185 -4.54 -6.10 -28.64
C ASN A 185 -4.57 -4.97 -27.61
N PHE A 186 -4.50 -3.70 -28.01
CA PHE A 186 -4.56 -2.56 -27.08
C PHE A 186 -5.86 -2.56 -26.27
N PHE A 187 -7.00 -2.85 -26.91
CA PHE A 187 -8.32 -2.77 -26.27
C PHE A 187 -8.78 -4.08 -25.62
N SER A 188 -8.10 -5.21 -25.83
CA SER A 188 -8.46 -6.53 -25.28
C SER A 188 -7.59 -6.98 -24.10
N GLN A 189 -6.40 -6.39 -23.92
CA GLN A 189 -5.50 -6.75 -22.83
C GLN A 189 -6.13 -6.53 -21.45
N GLY A 190 -5.81 -7.43 -20.51
CA GLY A 190 -6.07 -7.22 -19.08
C GLY A 190 -5.33 -5.98 -18.55
N ILE A 191 -5.80 -5.46 -17.44
CA ILE A 191 -5.37 -4.16 -16.88
C ILE A 191 -3.85 -4.09 -16.62
N THR A 192 -3.28 -5.14 -16.05
CA THR A 192 -1.85 -5.22 -15.68
C THR A 192 -0.97 -5.31 -16.93
N ASP A 193 -1.36 -6.18 -17.88
CA ASP A 193 -0.62 -6.38 -19.13
C ASP A 193 -0.68 -5.14 -20.01
N TRP A 194 -1.86 -4.51 -20.09
CA TRP A 194 -2.06 -3.28 -20.84
C TRP A 194 -1.14 -2.17 -20.32
N LEU A 195 -1.08 -2.00 -18.99
CA LEU A 195 -0.24 -0.98 -18.38
C LEU A 195 1.25 -1.29 -18.59
N ASN A 196 1.67 -2.52 -18.32
CA ASN A 196 3.06 -2.95 -18.40
C ASN A 196 3.61 -2.88 -19.83
N THR A 197 2.87 -3.41 -20.80
CA THR A 197 3.27 -3.42 -22.22
C THR A 197 3.40 -2.01 -22.76
N ASN A 198 2.39 -1.17 -22.53
CA ASN A 198 2.39 0.19 -23.10
C ASN A 198 3.39 1.12 -22.41
N ALA A 199 3.56 1.02 -21.10
CA ALA A 199 4.52 1.86 -20.38
C ALA A 199 5.99 1.56 -20.69
N LYS A 200 6.29 0.37 -21.21
CA LYS A 200 7.65 -0.04 -21.61
C LYS A 200 7.89 0.05 -23.12
N SER A 201 6.86 0.20 -23.92
CA SER A 201 6.97 0.22 -25.38
C SER A 201 7.68 1.49 -25.84
N LYS A 202 8.72 1.32 -26.66
CA LYS A 202 9.44 2.43 -27.31
C LYS A 202 8.92 2.74 -28.71
N TRP A 203 7.74 2.24 -29.05
CA TRP A 203 7.15 2.52 -30.35
C TRP A 203 6.98 4.03 -30.56
N LEU A 204 7.16 4.45 -31.83
CA LEU A 204 6.99 5.83 -32.30
C LEU A 204 5.87 5.85 -33.33
N ALA A 205 4.82 6.62 -33.10
CA ALA A 205 3.75 6.81 -34.09
C ALA A 205 4.24 7.65 -35.29
N SER A 206 5.22 8.53 -35.08
CA SER A 206 5.84 9.40 -36.09
C SER A 206 7.18 9.89 -35.53
N SER A 207 8.10 10.31 -36.42
CA SER A 207 9.41 10.87 -36.05
C SER A 207 9.30 12.14 -35.18
N ASN A 208 8.18 12.85 -35.27
CA ASN A 208 7.92 14.09 -34.50
C ASN A 208 7.15 13.84 -33.19
N HIS A 209 6.80 12.59 -32.90
CA HIS A 209 6.10 12.25 -31.67
C HIS A 209 7.06 11.82 -30.56
N PRO A 210 6.76 12.11 -29.30
CA PRO A 210 7.52 11.54 -28.19
C PRO A 210 7.37 10.02 -28.18
N PRO A 211 8.38 9.26 -27.72
CA PRO A 211 8.29 7.82 -27.66
C PRO A 211 7.11 7.37 -26.79
N TRP A 212 6.48 6.24 -27.17
CA TRP A 212 5.25 5.78 -26.56
C TRP A 212 5.35 5.57 -25.06
N ASN A 213 6.50 5.07 -24.57
CA ASN A 213 6.77 4.91 -23.14
C ASN A 213 6.80 6.23 -22.34
N VAL A 214 6.89 7.37 -23.02
CA VAL A 214 6.69 8.71 -22.43
C VAL A 214 5.26 9.16 -22.64
N LEU A 215 4.72 9.03 -23.85
CA LEU A 215 3.38 9.49 -24.20
C LEU A 215 2.29 8.77 -23.38
N PHE A 216 2.37 7.45 -23.25
CA PHE A 216 1.35 6.63 -22.59
C PHE A 216 1.12 6.98 -21.11
N PRO A 217 2.16 7.11 -20.24
CA PRO A 217 1.97 7.55 -18.85
C PRO A 217 1.28 8.91 -18.73
N PHE A 218 1.63 9.87 -19.58
CA PHE A 218 0.97 11.18 -19.62
C PHE A 218 -0.49 11.04 -20.05
N SER A 219 -0.77 10.15 -21.00
CA SER A 219 -2.13 9.91 -21.50
C SER A 219 -3.05 9.42 -20.40
N ILE A 220 -2.70 8.35 -19.69
CA ILE A 220 -3.54 7.82 -18.62
C ILE A 220 -3.72 8.82 -17.47
N TRP A 221 -2.67 9.59 -17.14
CA TRP A 221 -2.74 10.64 -16.13
C TRP A 221 -3.70 11.75 -16.51
N LEU A 222 -3.62 12.29 -17.73
CA LEU A 222 -4.45 13.40 -18.18
C LEU A 222 -5.89 12.98 -18.47
N ILE A 223 -6.13 11.76 -18.94
CA ILE A 223 -7.47 11.16 -19.05
C ILE A 223 -8.11 11.07 -17.65
N TRP A 224 -7.38 10.55 -16.65
CA TRP A 224 -7.81 10.52 -15.25
C TRP A 224 -8.10 11.92 -14.70
N HIS A 225 -7.22 12.87 -15.00
CA HIS A 225 -7.41 14.25 -14.57
C HIS A 225 -8.66 14.88 -15.18
N GLN A 226 -8.94 14.65 -16.47
CA GLN A 226 -10.17 15.10 -17.13
C GLN A 226 -11.41 14.48 -16.45
N ARG A 227 -11.42 13.16 -16.21
CA ARG A 227 -12.52 12.52 -15.48
C ARG A 227 -12.79 13.19 -14.14
N ASN A 228 -11.76 13.50 -13.38
CA ASN A 228 -11.89 14.19 -12.09
C ASN A 228 -12.39 15.63 -12.23
N GLN A 229 -11.99 16.36 -13.27
CA GLN A 229 -12.54 17.68 -13.56
C GLN A 229 -14.05 17.62 -13.87
N MET A 230 -14.50 16.59 -14.60
CA MET A 230 -15.91 16.38 -14.89
C MET A 230 -16.70 16.06 -13.61
N VAL A 231 -16.20 15.14 -12.79
CA VAL A 231 -16.91 14.67 -11.58
C VAL A 231 -16.95 15.73 -10.49
N PHE A 232 -15.82 16.37 -10.19
CA PHE A 232 -15.72 17.25 -9.02
C PHE A 232 -15.92 18.73 -9.32
N LYS A 233 -15.79 19.13 -10.60
CA LYS A 233 -15.91 20.54 -11.01
C LYS A 233 -16.99 20.78 -12.07
N GLY A 234 -17.73 19.75 -12.48
CA GLY A 234 -18.78 19.86 -13.50
C GLY A 234 -18.29 20.32 -14.88
N LYS A 235 -16.97 20.22 -15.16
CA LYS A 235 -16.42 20.65 -16.43
C LYS A 235 -16.74 19.61 -17.52
N GLY A 236 -17.11 20.08 -18.71
CA GLY A 236 -17.29 19.21 -19.87
C GLY A 236 -16.00 18.52 -20.34
N ALA A 237 -16.12 17.53 -21.24
CA ALA A 237 -14.98 16.90 -21.87
C ALA A 237 -14.14 17.92 -22.62
N ASN A 238 -12.82 17.86 -22.45
CA ASN A 238 -11.89 18.76 -23.12
C ASN A 238 -11.64 18.27 -24.57
N PRO A 239 -12.08 18.98 -25.61
CA PRO A 239 -11.87 18.58 -26.99
C PRO A 239 -10.39 18.59 -27.42
N HIS A 240 -9.54 19.28 -26.68
CA HIS A 240 -8.11 19.40 -26.95
C HIS A 240 -7.25 18.45 -26.07
N LEU A 241 -7.85 17.43 -25.43
CA LEU A 241 -7.14 16.56 -24.52
C LEU A 241 -5.93 15.89 -25.18
N ALA A 242 -6.08 15.30 -26.36
CA ALA A 242 -4.99 14.65 -27.08
C ALA A 242 -3.84 15.63 -27.38
N LYS A 243 -4.15 16.86 -27.80
CA LYS A 243 -3.14 17.93 -28.02
C LYS A 243 -2.39 18.26 -26.72
N ASN A 244 -3.11 18.38 -25.62
CA ASN A 244 -2.50 18.68 -24.31
C ASN A 244 -1.59 17.54 -23.85
N ILE A 245 -1.98 16.28 -24.09
CA ILE A 245 -1.16 15.11 -23.79
C ILE A 245 0.15 15.18 -24.60
N PHE A 246 0.05 15.39 -25.92
CA PHE A 246 1.21 15.52 -26.78
C PHE A 246 2.16 16.62 -26.33
N MET A 247 1.63 17.80 -26.04
CA MET A 247 2.43 18.94 -25.61
C MET A 247 3.22 18.62 -24.33
N GLN A 248 2.56 18.12 -23.30
CA GLN A 248 3.20 17.83 -22.02
C GLN A 248 4.22 16.68 -22.13
N ALA A 249 3.89 15.61 -22.88
CA ALA A 249 4.80 14.51 -23.10
C ALA A 249 6.04 14.93 -23.93
N THR A 250 5.86 15.76 -24.94
CA THR A 250 6.97 16.31 -25.74
C THR A 250 7.86 17.21 -24.93
N GLU A 251 7.29 18.13 -24.16
CA GLU A 251 8.04 19.01 -23.25
C GLU A 251 8.88 18.20 -22.28
N TYR A 252 8.30 17.17 -21.66
CA TYR A 252 9.02 16.29 -20.76
C TYR A 252 10.15 15.54 -21.50
N ALA A 253 9.88 14.96 -22.69
CA ALA A 253 10.89 14.27 -23.48
C ALA A 253 12.07 15.17 -23.85
N LEU A 254 11.81 16.43 -24.18
CA LEU A 254 12.85 17.43 -24.48
C LEU A 254 13.65 17.80 -23.23
N CYS A 255 13.02 17.87 -22.06
CA CYS A 255 13.70 18.17 -20.80
C CYS A 255 14.67 17.07 -20.38
N ILE A 256 14.30 15.80 -20.52
CA ILE A 256 15.16 14.67 -20.15
C ILE A 256 16.31 14.44 -21.15
N ASN A 257 16.13 14.82 -22.42
CA ASN A 257 17.15 14.67 -23.48
C ASN A 257 18.11 15.86 -23.59
N ARG A 258 17.95 16.92 -22.76
CA ARG A 258 18.89 18.03 -22.75
C ARG A 258 20.26 17.57 -22.20
N PRO A 259 21.35 17.71 -22.98
CA PRO A 259 22.68 17.42 -22.46
C PRO A 259 22.99 18.31 -21.26
N ASN A 260 23.54 17.72 -20.21
CA ASN A 260 23.86 18.41 -18.96
C ASN A 260 24.91 19.51 -19.25
N ARG A 261 24.53 20.79 -19.32
CA ARG A 261 25.39 21.93 -19.62
C ARG A 261 26.54 22.13 -18.64
N ASN A 262 26.58 21.38 -17.55
CA ASN A 262 27.62 21.53 -16.52
C ASN A 262 28.88 20.67 -16.75
N GLN A 263 28.93 19.80 -17.77
CA GLN A 263 30.17 19.06 -18.09
C GLN A 263 31.15 19.75 -19.00
N THR A 264 30.81 20.92 -19.61
CA THR A 264 31.67 21.66 -20.53
C THR A 264 32.48 22.75 -19.85
N ARG A 265 32.47 22.90 -18.53
CA ARG A 265 33.22 23.94 -17.81
C ARG A 265 34.46 23.47 -17.05
N MET A 266 34.89 22.23 -17.24
CA MET A 266 36.13 21.72 -16.61
C MET A 266 37.24 21.34 -17.59
N ILE A 267 37.30 21.95 -18.76
CA ILE A 267 38.51 21.89 -19.61
C ILE A 267 38.81 23.28 -20.11
N ARG A 268 39.48 24.06 -19.28
CA ARG A 268 40.40 25.17 -19.65
C ARG A 268 41.34 25.44 -18.49
#